data_e8e3f754427372ab27bfe48434880780
#
_entry.id   e8e3f754427372ab27bfe48434880780
#
_cell.length_a   1.000
_cell.length_b   1.000
_cell.length_c   1.000
_cell.angle_alpha   90.00
_cell.angle_beta   90.00
_cell.angle_gamma   90.00
#
_symmetry.space_group_name_H-M   'P 1'
#
loop_
_entity.id
_entity.type
_entity.pdbx_description
1 polymer ?
#
loop_
_entity_poly.entity_id
_entity_poly.type
_entity_poly.pdbx_seq_one_letter_code
_entity_poly.pdbx_strand_id
1 'polypeptide(L)'
;MNKFQKGDMLVVLQSSDRNNVGKVGAVIDITDGDYYTLDVMPNYAFKENCVDKAHGADLIREERRRQIEVEGYDTMHDRHHTPQVLCRAAVGYALHEDPSKLVADAAANLWPWTKDFWKPKDQLRNLVRAGALIAAAIDRLQYEQE
;
A
#
# COMPACT_ATOMS: atom_id res chain seq x y z
N MET A 1 17.49 2.65 24.61
CA MET A 1 16.75 1.54 23.97
C MET A 1 16.10 2.11 22.71
N ASN A 2 16.34 1.51 21.56
CA ASN A 2 15.76 2.03 20.30
C ASN A 2 14.24 1.87 20.31
N LYS A 3 13.53 2.91 19.89
CA LYS A 3 12.07 2.89 19.80
C LYS A 3 11.58 1.88 18.73
N PHE A 4 12.36 1.70 17.65
CA PHE A 4 12.04 0.80 16.56
C PHE A 4 13.18 -0.20 16.32
N GLN A 5 12.90 -1.29 15.61
CA GLN A 5 13.88 -2.34 15.29
C GLN A 5 13.91 -2.60 13.78
N LYS A 6 14.97 -3.30 13.32
CA LYS A 6 15.07 -3.70 11.90
C LYS A 6 13.86 -4.54 11.49
N GLY A 7 13.31 -4.21 10.34
CA GLY A 7 12.08 -4.81 9.79
C GLY A 7 10.79 -4.06 10.15
N ASP A 8 10.80 -3.15 11.14
CA ASP A 8 9.63 -2.32 11.41
C ASP A 8 9.31 -1.43 10.20
N MET A 9 8.03 -1.33 9.86
CA MET A 9 7.55 -0.41 8.82
C MET A 9 7.32 0.96 9.45
N LEU A 10 8.05 1.95 8.96
CA LEU A 10 7.96 3.33 9.45
C LEU A 10 7.46 4.26 8.34
N VAL A 11 6.75 5.29 8.77
CA VAL A 11 6.36 6.44 7.94
C VAL A 11 7.20 7.66 8.33
N VAL A 12 7.68 8.40 7.32
CA VAL A 12 8.44 9.64 7.53
C VAL A 12 7.47 10.79 7.79
N LEU A 13 7.56 11.40 8.97
CA LEU A 13 6.72 12.53 9.40
C LEU A 13 7.36 13.87 9.05
N GLN A 14 8.69 13.97 9.15
CA GLN A 14 9.45 15.18 8.89
C GLN A 14 10.76 14.84 8.15
N SER A 15 11.14 15.66 7.20
CA SER A 15 12.40 15.57 6.47
C SER A 15 12.79 16.94 5.93
N SER A 16 14.10 17.20 5.79
CA SER A 16 14.63 18.35 5.08
C SER A 16 14.25 18.32 3.59
N ASP A 17 14.14 17.12 3.02
CA ASP A 17 13.53 16.92 1.70
C ASP A 17 12.05 16.57 1.88
N ARG A 18 11.18 17.50 1.47
CA ARG A 18 9.72 17.33 1.57
C ARG A 18 9.19 16.14 0.78
N ASN A 19 9.91 15.71 -0.26
CA ASN A 19 9.53 14.54 -1.05
C ASN A 19 9.62 13.22 -0.26
N ASN A 20 10.32 13.23 0.87
CA ASN A 20 10.42 12.06 1.74
C ASN A 20 9.27 11.97 2.75
N VAL A 21 8.58 13.07 3.02
CA VAL A 21 7.46 13.08 3.99
C VAL A 21 6.30 12.21 3.47
N GLY A 22 5.81 11.33 4.32
CA GLY A 22 4.74 10.37 3.99
C GLY A 22 5.23 9.07 3.34
N LYS A 23 6.52 8.96 2.93
CA LYS A 23 7.07 7.69 2.45
C LYS A 23 7.10 6.65 3.56
N VAL A 24 6.85 5.41 3.19
CA VAL A 24 6.83 4.26 4.09
C VAL A 24 7.89 3.27 3.65
N GLY A 25 8.67 2.74 4.58
CA GLY A 25 9.68 1.74 4.31
C GLY A 25 10.02 0.91 5.54
N ALA A 26 10.66 -0.23 5.32
CA ALA A 26 11.17 -1.08 6.39
C ALA A 26 12.53 -0.56 6.90
N VAL A 27 12.74 -0.62 8.20
CA VAL A 27 14.03 -0.29 8.81
C VAL A 27 15.07 -1.31 8.38
N ILE A 28 16.11 -0.87 7.67
CA ILE A 28 17.23 -1.70 7.25
C ILE A 28 18.49 -1.49 8.12
N ASP A 29 18.64 -0.30 8.69
CA ASP A 29 19.77 0.00 9.57
C ASP A 29 19.38 0.99 10.67
N ILE A 30 20.14 0.92 11.79
CA ILE A 30 20.00 1.80 12.94
C ILE A 30 21.40 2.29 13.32
N THR A 31 21.62 3.60 13.27
CA THR A 31 22.90 4.23 13.56
C THR A 31 22.78 5.15 14.77
N ASP A 32 23.81 5.19 15.60
CA ASP A 32 23.91 6.04 16.80
C ASP A 32 22.70 5.91 17.77
N GLY A 33 21.96 4.80 17.67
CA GLY A 33 20.86 4.43 18.56
C GLY A 33 19.52 5.11 18.28
N ASP A 34 19.48 6.18 17.50
CA ASP A 34 18.26 6.96 17.23
C ASP A 34 18.06 7.41 15.77
N TYR A 35 18.93 6.97 14.86
CA TYR A 35 18.78 7.21 13.43
C TYR A 35 18.41 5.93 12.69
N TYR A 36 17.36 6.00 11.88
CA TYR A 36 16.76 4.87 11.16
C TYR A 36 16.89 5.08 9.65
N THR A 37 17.47 4.10 8.97
CA THR A 37 17.55 4.05 7.51
C THR A 37 16.46 3.12 6.98
N LEU A 38 15.69 3.59 5.99
CA LEU A 38 14.61 2.83 5.38
C LEU A 38 15.03 2.28 4.01
N ASP A 39 14.53 1.10 3.66
CA ASP A 39 14.84 0.38 2.41
C ASP A 39 14.52 1.20 1.16
N VAL A 40 13.45 1.98 1.20
CA VAL A 40 13.03 2.87 0.10
C VAL A 40 13.89 4.13 -0.02
N MET A 41 14.72 4.43 0.98
CA MET A 41 15.59 5.62 1.06
C MET A 41 16.94 5.27 1.71
N PRO A 42 17.75 4.39 1.10
CA PRO A 42 18.95 3.85 1.74
C PRO A 42 20.05 4.89 1.97
N ASN A 43 19.97 6.05 1.32
CA ASN A 43 20.92 7.16 1.45
C ASN A 43 20.51 8.21 2.50
N TYR A 44 19.39 7.99 3.19
CA TYR A 44 18.89 8.89 4.22
C TYR A 44 18.75 8.17 5.55
N ALA A 45 19.20 8.81 6.62
CA ALA A 45 18.94 8.37 7.99
C ALA A 45 18.00 9.40 8.66
N PHE A 46 16.93 8.91 9.25
CA PHE A 46 15.91 9.72 9.90
C PHE A 46 16.03 9.60 11.42
N LYS A 47 16.03 10.74 12.12
CA LYS A 47 15.98 10.76 13.57
C LYS A 47 14.69 10.17 14.09
N GLU A 48 14.72 9.58 15.29
CA GLU A 48 13.56 8.93 15.90
C GLU A 48 12.29 9.79 15.93
N ASN A 49 12.45 11.11 16.17
CA ASN A 49 11.32 12.05 16.17
C ASN A 49 10.80 12.44 14.77
N CYS A 50 11.49 12.03 13.72
CA CYS A 50 11.11 12.30 12.32
C CYS A 50 10.33 11.13 11.69
N VAL A 51 10.19 10.02 12.38
CA VAL A 51 9.51 8.80 11.88
C VAL A 51 8.54 8.26 12.94
N ASP A 52 7.55 7.52 12.50
CA ASP A 52 6.68 6.75 13.39
C ASP A 52 6.28 5.43 12.72
N LYS A 53 5.71 4.52 13.50
CA LYS A 53 5.21 3.25 12.99
C LYS A 53 4.14 3.51 11.92
N ALA A 54 4.28 2.87 10.76
CA ALA A 54 3.29 2.99 9.70
C ALA A 54 2.01 2.22 10.10
N HIS A 55 0.89 2.91 9.97
CA HIS A 55 -0.43 2.32 10.14
C HIS A 55 -1.02 1.84 8.81
N GLY A 56 -2.14 1.12 8.87
CA GLY A 56 -2.79 0.57 7.67
C GLY A 56 -3.08 1.62 6.58
N ALA A 57 -3.51 2.82 6.98
CA ALA A 57 -3.75 3.92 6.03
C ALA A 57 -2.46 4.38 5.32
N ASP A 58 -1.32 4.39 6.03
CA ASP A 58 -0.02 4.76 5.44
C ASP A 58 0.43 3.73 4.42
N LEU A 59 0.26 2.44 4.74
CA LEU A 59 0.58 1.32 3.85
C LEU A 59 -0.28 1.36 2.58
N ILE A 60 -1.58 1.62 2.71
CA ILE A 60 -2.51 1.75 1.58
C ILE A 60 -2.14 2.95 0.70
N ARG A 61 -1.83 4.10 1.30
CA ARG A 61 -1.39 5.31 0.57
C ARG A 61 -0.11 5.03 -0.22
N GLU A 62 0.86 4.36 0.39
CA GLU A 62 2.13 4.01 -0.26
C GLU A 62 1.92 3.03 -1.42
N GLU A 63 1.08 2.02 -1.25
CA GLU A 63 0.74 1.08 -2.33
C GLU A 63 0.02 1.80 -3.48
N ARG A 64 -0.93 2.69 -3.19
CA ARG A 64 -1.60 3.49 -4.23
C ARG A 64 -0.61 4.37 -4.99
N ARG A 65 0.31 5.01 -4.28
CA ARG A 65 1.39 5.79 -4.89
C ARG A 65 2.25 4.91 -5.81
N ARG A 66 2.66 3.74 -5.34
CA ARG A 66 3.44 2.78 -6.12
C ARG A 66 2.71 2.34 -7.39
N GLN A 67 1.42 2.04 -7.32
CA GLN A 67 0.60 1.67 -8.47
C GLN A 67 0.57 2.79 -9.52
N ILE A 68 0.48 4.05 -9.09
CA ILE A 68 0.47 5.21 -9.99
C ILE A 68 1.86 5.42 -10.61
N GLU A 69 2.90 5.50 -9.79
CA GLU A 69 4.25 5.90 -10.24
C GLU A 69 5.00 4.77 -10.95
N VAL A 70 4.83 3.52 -10.53
CA VAL A 70 5.58 2.37 -11.06
C VAL A 70 4.80 1.60 -12.12
N GLU A 71 3.50 1.39 -11.91
CA GLU A 71 2.66 0.60 -12.82
C GLU A 71 1.84 1.46 -13.79
N GLY A 72 1.78 2.77 -13.57
CA GLY A 72 1.01 3.69 -14.42
C GLY A 72 -0.50 3.62 -14.21
N TYR A 73 -0.96 3.05 -13.09
CA TYR A 73 -2.39 2.94 -12.75
C TYR A 73 -2.91 4.26 -12.15
N ASP A 74 -2.76 5.31 -12.92
CA ASP A 74 -3.25 6.65 -12.59
C ASP A 74 -4.77 6.78 -12.83
N THR A 75 -5.29 7.97 -12.58
CA THR A 75 -6.72 8.26 -12.76
C THR A 75 -7.18 8.13 -14.22
N MET A 76 -6.29 8.36 -15.18
CA MET A 76 -6.60 8.17 -16.61
C MET A 76 -6.73 6.69 -16.95
N HIS A 77 -5.82 5.86 -16.42
CA HIS A 77 -5.91 4.40 -16.54
C HIS A 77 -7.19 3.87 -15.88
N ASP A 78 -7.50 4.33 -14.66
CA ASP A 78 -8.62 3.86 -13.88
C ASP A 78 -9.98 4.25 -14.50
N ARG A 79 -10.02 5.26 -15.38
CA ARG A 79 -11.24 5.61 -16.15
C ARG A 79 -11.74 4.47 -17.06
N HIS A 80 -10.88 3.55 -17.46
CA HIS A 80 -11.26 2.38 -18.23
C HIS A 80 -11.96 1.30 -17.40
N HIS A 81 -11.99 1.46 -16.08
CA HIS A 81 -12.65 0.54 -15.15
C HIS A 81 -13.82 1.23 -14.44
N THR A 82 -14.90 0.52 -14.23
CA THR A 82 -15.98 1.03 -13.36
C THR A 82 -15.57 0.88 -11.90
N PRO A 83 -16.08 1.71 -10.98
CA PRO A 83 -15.83 1.52 -9.55
C PRO A 83 -16.15 0.11 -9.05
N GLN A 84 -17.19 -0.53 -9.59
CA GLN A 84 -17.58 -1.89 -9.24
C GLN A 84 -16.53 -2.94 -9.65
N VAL A 85 -15.87 -2.75 -10.78
CA VAL A 85 -14.77 -3.63 -11.22
C VAL A 85 -13.60 -3.57 -10.25
N LEU A 86 -13.20 -2.36 -9.84
CA LEU A 86 -12.14 -2.15 -8.84
C LEU A 86 -12.53 -2.75 -7.49
N CYS A 87 -13.80 -2.58 -7.07
CA CYS A 87 -14.30 -3.19 -5.83
C CYS A 87 -14.29 -4.73 -5.87
N ARG A 88 -14.64 -5.35 -6.99
CA ARG A 88 -14.57 -6.82 -7.14
C ARG A 88 -13.15 -7.32 -6.99
N ALA A 89 -12.18 -6.65 -7.60
CA ALA A 89 -10.76 -6.98 -7.43
C ALA A 89 -10.30 -6.83 -5.98
N ALA A 90 -10.74 -5.77 -5.30
CA ALA A 90 -10.45 -5.55 -3.89
C ALA A 90 -10.99 -6.68 -3.01
N VAL A 91 -12.24 -7.12 -3.22
CA VAL A 91 -12.84 -8.26 -2.49
C VAL A 91 -12.04 -9.54 -2.73
N GLY A 92 -11.60 -9.79 -3.96
CA GLY A 92 -10.75 -10.94 -4.28
C GLY A 92 -9.50 -10.97 -3.41
N TYR A 93 -8.77 -9.87 -3.31
CA TYR A 93 -7.58 -9.78 -2.46
C TYR A 93 -7.92 -9.83 -0.96
N ALA A 94 -8.94 -9.09 -0.52
CA ALA A 94 -9.27 -8.96 0.90
C ALA A 94 -9.66 -10.30 1.55
N LEU A 95 -10.36 -11.17 0.81
CA LEU A 95 -10.88 -12.43 1.29
C LEU A 95 -10.11 -13.65 0.78
N HIS A 96 -8.95 -13.45 0.14
CA HIS A 96 -8.14 -14.55 -0.41
C HIS A 96 -7.76 -15.59 0.65
N GLU A 97 -7.43 -15.15 1.85
CA GLU A 97 -7.03 -16.01 2.95
C GLU A 97 -8.14 -16.19 4.01
N ASP A 98 -9.42 -16.05 3.60
CA ASP A 98 -10.52 -16.32 4.53
C ASP A 98 -10.47 -17.79 4.98
N PRO A 99 -10.62 -18.08 6.29
CA PRO A 99 -10.63 -19.45 6.82
C PRO A 99 -11.74 -20.32 6.21
N SER A 100 -12.83 -19.72 5.79
CA SER A 100 -13.88 -20.41 5.04
C SER A 100 -13.48 -20.53 3.56
N LYS A 101 -13.18 -21.75 3.12
CA LYS A 101 -12.90 -22.03 1.72
C LYS A 101 -14.01 -21.55 0.78
N LEU A 102 -15.27 -21.66 1.21
CA LEU A 102 -16.42 -21.18 0.44
C LEU A 102 -16.35 -19.68 0.20
N VAL A 103 -15.97 -18.90 1.22
CA VAL A 103 -15.81 -17.44 1.11
C VAL A 103 -14.63 -17.09 0.23
N ALA A 104 -13.48 -17.73 0.44
CA ALA A 104 -12.28 -17.50 -0.36
C ALA A 104 -12.50 -17.82 -1.85
N ASP A 105 -13.15 -18.94 -2.15
CA ASP A 105 -13.48 -19.34 -3.54
C ASP A 105 -14.48 -18.35 -4.18
N ALA A 106 -15.51 -17.94 -3.44
CA ALA A 106 -16.48 -16.95 -3.93
C ALA A 106 -15.80 -15.60 -4.23
N ALA A 107 -14.89 -15.15 -3.36
CA ALA A 107 -14.13 -13.93 -3.56
C ALA A 107 -13.19 -14.04 -4.79
N ALA A 108 -12.51 -15.16 -4.95
CA ALA A 108 -11.66 -15.40 -6.12
C ALA A 108 -12.45 -15.38 -7.43
N ASN A 109 -13.69 -15.86 -7.43
CA ASN A 109 -14.57 -15.82 -8.61
C ASN A 109 -15.05 -14.40 -8.98
N LEU A 110 -14.89 -13.42 -8.08
CA LEU A 110 -15.19 -12.02 -8.37
C LEU A 110 -14.05 -11.31 -9.12
N TRP A 111 -12.88 -11.95 -9.25
CA TRP A 111 -11.74 -11.36 -9.94
C TRP A 111 -12.14 -10.95 -11.38
N PRO A 112 -12.05 -9.66 -11.72
CA PRO A 112 -12.65 -9.16 -12.97
C PRO A 112 -11.74 -9.28 -14.21
N TRP A 113 -10.47 -9.56 -13.99
CA TRP A 113 -9.47 -9.62 -15.07
C TRP A 113 -8.97 -11.04 -15.31
N THR A 114 -8.09 -11.19 -16.28
CA THR A 114 -7.46 -12.49 -16.56
C THR A 114 -6.61 -12.95 -15.37
N LYS A 115 -6.43 -14.26 -15.25
CA LYS A 115 -5.66 -14.87 -14.14
C LYS A 115 -4.20 -14.43 -14.10
N ASP A 116 -3.64 -13.96 -15.20
CA ASP A 116 -2.26 -13.47 -15.27
C ASP A 116 -2.02 -12.24 -14.37
N PHE A 117 -3.06 -11.47 -14.10
CA PHE A 117 -3.03 -10.33 -13.18
C PHE A 117 -3.36 -10.71 -11.73
N TRP A 118 -3.82 -11.94 -11.50
CA TRP A 118 -4.11 -12.44 -10.16
C TRP A 118 -2.82 -12.89 -9.46
N LYS A 119 -2.29 -12.05 -8.58
CA LYS A 119 -0.99 -12.26 -7.91
C LYS A 119 -1.11 -12.07 -6.39
N PRO A 120 -1.86 -12.92 -5.68
CA PRO A 120 -1.95 -12.81 -4.24
C PRO A 120 -0.59 -13.06 -3.59
N LYS A 121 -0.38 -12.42 -2.45
CA LYS A 121 0.79 -12.52 -1.59
C LYS A 121 0.34 -12.97 -0.18
N ASP A 122 1.09 -12.60 0.85
CA ASP A 122 0.66 -12.76 2.23
C ASP A 122 -0.58 -11.89 2.55
N GLN A 123 -1.24 -12.20 3.66
CA GLN A 123 -2.49 -11.56 4.06
C GLN A 123 -2.35 -10.03 4.19
N LEU A 124 -1.28 -9.55 4.83
CA LEU A 124 -1.07 -8.12 4.99
C LEU A 124 -0.97 -7.42 3.61
N ARG A 125 -0.18 -7.99 2.70
CA ARG A 125 0.01 -7.42 1.36
C ARG A 125 -1.29 -7.44 0.55
N ASN A 126 -2.08 -8.49 0.67
CA ASN A 126 -3.38 -8.60 0.02
C ASN A 126 -4.37 -7.55 0.53
N LEU A 127 -4.42 -7.33 1.86
CA LEU A 127 -5.27 -6.29 2.45
C LEU A 127 -4.85 -4.88 2.02
N VAL A 128 -3.56 -4.60 1.96
CA VAL A 128 -3.02 -3.32 1.48
C VAL A 128 -3.41 -3.08 0.01
N ARG A 129 -3.29 -4.09 -0.84
CA ARG A 129 -3.73 -4.01 -2.25
C ARG A 129 -5.23 -3.81 -2.37
N ALA A 130 -6.02 -4.51 -1.58
CA ALA A 130 -7.47 -4.31 -1.53
C ALA A 130 -7.83 -2.87 -1.16
N GLY A 131 -7.18 -2.30 -0.14
CA GLY A 131 -7.35 -0.91 0.26
C GLY A 131 -6.99 0.08 -0.86
N ALA A 132 -5.89 -0.16 -1.58
CA ALA A 132 -5.48 0.67 -2.70
C ALA A 132 -6.48 0.63 -3.88
N LEU A 133 -7.08 -0.53 -4.17
CA LEU A 133 -8.14 -0.67 -5.16
C LEU A 133 -9.43 0.06 -4.76
N ILE A 134 -9.79 0.02 -3.49
CA ILE A 134 -10.93 0.81 -2.96
C ILE A 134 -10.63 2.31 -3.07
N ALA A 135 -9.41 2.75 -2.74
CA ALA A 135 -9.02 4.15 -2.92
C ALA A 135 -9.14 4.58 -4.40
N ALA A 136 -8.67 3.75 -5.33
CA ALA A 136 -8.83 3.99 -6.77
C ALA A 136 -10.32 4.09 -7.19
N ALA A 137 -11.18 3.24 -6.63
CA ALA A 137 -12.62 3.30 -6.89
C ALA A 137 -13.26 4.61 -6.38
N ILE A 138 -12.83 5.09 -5.21
CA ILE A 138 -13.27 6.38 -4.64
C ILE A 138 -12.80 7.53 -5.53
N ASP A 139 -11.52 7.55 -5.91
CA ASP A 139 -10.96 8.56 -6.82
C ASP A 139 -11.75 8.60 -8.12
N ARG A 140 -12.08 7.44 -8.70
CA ARG A 140 -12.87 7.31 -9.91
C ARG A 140 -14.24 7.98 -9.80
N LEU A 141 -14.92 7.80 -8.67
CA LEU A 141 -16.23 8.43 -8.40
C LEU A 141 -16.13 9.94 -8.22
N GLN A 142 -15.05 10.43 -7.60
CA GLN A 142 -14.81 11.86 -7.41
C GLN A 142 -14.61 12.57 -8.75
N TYR A 143 -13.88 11.96 -9.69
CA TYR A 143 -13.65 12.52 -11.03
C TYR A 143 -14.86 12.47 -11.95
N GLU A 144 -15.86 11.65 -11.67
CA GLU A 144 -17.13 11.65 -12.43
C GLU A 144 -18.02 12.87 -12.10
N GLN A 145 -17.75 13.55 -10.99
CA GLN A 145 -18.52 14.71 -10.52
C GLN A 145 -17.93 16.05 -10.99
N GLU A 146 -16.76 16.05 -11.61
CA GLU A 146 -16.11 17.22 -12.20
C GLU A 146 -16.43 17.32 -13.71
#